data_b30a4ac233d9d3d5f79bfc69ed952470
#
_entry.id   b30a4ac233d9d3d5f79bfc69ed952470
#
_cell.length_a   1.000
_cell.length_b   1.000
_cell.length_c   1.000
_cell.angle_alpha   90.00
_cell.angle_beta   90.00
_cell.angle_gamma   90.00
#
_symmetry.space_group_name_H-M   'P 1'
#
loop_
_entity.id
_entity.type
_entity.pdbx_description
1 polymer ?
#
loop_
_entity_poly.entity_id
_entity_poly.type
_entity_poly.pdbx_seq_one_letter_code
_entity_poly.pdbx_strand_id
1 'polypeptide(L)'
;GGLVETSTREKIAFFPGTFDPFTLSHKEIAKKIQELDFTVFLAIDEFSWSKKTQPHLVRRQTVNMSIADEFYVHLFPDNTPVNIANPADLRRLKEMFPTEELYIVVGSDVIHNASSYKKDPEENSIHSFNHIVFRRPGEAHPTEVYEQITGKVVQLELPQELEDISSTKIRENIDNHRDISSLIDPVVQEYIYHKGMYLREPEFKPILRAKAIAFENASGRDRGILDELGNTVLYGHPDAQSILTRIQVENDRLLLLRNTVEGERPAGFVSYREIGNEDLF
;
A
#
# COMPACT_ATOMS: atom_id res chain seq x y z
N GLY A 1 10.93 -3.81 31.43
CA GLY A 1 10.33 -5.09 31.53
C GLY A 1 8.98 -5.11 30.93
N GLY A 2 8.35 -5.61 30.20
CA GLY A 2 6.95 -5.48 29.93
C GLY A 2 6.34 -6.39 28.87
N LEU A 3 7.10 -6.80 27.84
CA LEU A 3 6.54 -7.64 26.79
C LEU A 3 6.37 -9.10 27.22
N VAL A 4 7.32 -9.59 27.99
CA VAL A 4 7.30 -10.98 28.49
C VAL A 4 6.31 -11.14 29.65
N GLU A 5 6.07 -10.06 30.41
CA GLU A 5 5.16 -10.08 31.55
C GLU A 5 3.68 -10.16 31.15
N THR A 6 3.33 -9.76 29.93
CA THR A 6 1.95 -9.82 29.43
C THR A 6 1.61 -11.12 28.73
N SER A 7 2.61 -11.93 28.36
CA SER A 7 2.42 -13.22 27.69
C SER A 7 2.60 -14.38 28.67
N THR A 8 1.55 -15.21 28.82
CA THR A 8 1.61 -16.47 29.57
C THR A 8 2.06 -17.65 28.73
N ARG A 9 2.25 -17.45 27.40
CA ARG A 9 2.62 -18.50 26.45
C ARG A 9 4.11 -18.43 26.15
N GLU A 10 4.78 -19.57 26.13
CA GLU A 10 6.21 -19.70 25.81
C GLU A 10 6.52 -19.61 24.32
N LYS A 11 5.55 -19.94 23.49
CA LYS A 11 5.67 -19.88 22.02
C LYS A 11 5.41 -18.47 21.53
N ILE A 12 6.42 -17.91 20.89
CA ILE A 12 6.39 -16.53 20.38
C ILE A 12 6.51 -16.55 18.87
N ALA A 13 5.60 -15.87 18.19
CA ALA A 13 5.64 -15.65 16.76
C ALA A 13 5.89 -14.18 16.48
N PHE A 14 7.02 -13.87 15.88
CA PHE A 14 7.36 -12.53 15.40
C PHE A 14 6.92 -12.42 13.96
N PHE A 15 5.94 -11.56 13.69
CA PHE A 15 5.32 -11.40 12.38
C PHE A 15 5.60 -10.00 11.81
N PRO A 16 6.68 -9.85 11.03
CA PRO A 16 6.98 -8.58 10.36
C PRO A 16 6.16 -8.43 9.08
N GLY A 17 5.76 -7.23 8.80
CA GLY A 17 5.06 -6.89 7.55
C GLY A 17 4.95 -5.39 7.36
N THR A 18 4.71 -4.97 6.13
CA THR A 18 4.48 -3.56 5.81
C THR A 18 3.12 -3.10 6.35
N PHE A 19 2.11 -3.94 6.26
CA PHE A 19 0.76 -3.69 6.77
C PHE A 19 0.17 -2.35 6.31
N ASP A 20 0.07 -2.20 5.01
CA ASP A 20 -0.32 -0.95 4.38
C ASP A 20 -1.49 -1.09 3.37
N PRO A 21 -2.69 -1.41 3.83
CA PRO A 21 -3.12 -1.69 5.20
C PRO A 21 -2.99 -3.16 5.62
N PHE A 22 -3.18 -3.39 6.91
CA PHE A 22 -3.38 -4.71 7.48
C PHE A 22 -4.72 -5.29 7.00
N THR A 23 -4.70 -6.50 6.44
CA THR A 23 -5.84 -7.12 5.77
C THR A 23 -6.48 -8.22 6.60
N LEU A 24 -7.66 -8.70 6.18
CA LEU A 24 -8.26 -9.91 6.76
C LEU A 24 -7.40 -11.15 6.52
N SER A 25 -6.59 -11.19 5.46
CA SER A 25 -5.61 -12.27 5.25
C SER A 25 -4.52 -12.25 6.32
N HIS A 26 -3.95 -11.09 6.61
CA HIS A 26 -2.98 -10.95 7.72
C HIS A 26 -3.58 -11.33 9.07
N LYS A 27 -4.81 -10.87 9.31
CA LYS A 27 -5.52 -11.19 10.56
C LYS A 27 -5.78 -12.69 10.70
N GLU A 28 -6.19 -13.36 9.64
CA GLU A 28 -6.43 -14.80 9.66
C GLU A 28 -5.14 -15.59 9.88
N ILE A 29 -4.02 -15.18 9.30
CA ILE A 29 -2.70 -15.76 9.58
C ILE A 29 -2.39 -15.65 11.09
N ALA A 30 -2.53 -14.46 11.64
CA ALA A 30 -2.29 -14.22 13.08
C ALA A 30 -3.21 -15.08 13.96
N LYS A 31 -4.48 -15.22 13.60
CA LYS A 31 -5.44 -16.05 14.32
C LYS A 31 -5.09 -17.52 14.26
N LYS A 32 -4.70 -18.04 13.11
CA LYS A 32 -4.26 -19.44 12.96
C LYS A 32 -3.03 -19.74 13.79
N ILE A 33 -2.08 -18.81 13.84
CA ILE A 33 -0.88 -18.93 14.67
C ILE A 33 -1.27 -18.91 16.15
N GLN A 34 -2.18 -18.02 16.54
CA GLN A 34 -2.71 -17.98 17.90
C GLN A 34 -3.38 -19.30 18.31
N GLU A 35 -4.11 -19.94 17.41
CA GLU A 35 -4.74 -21.25 17.65
C GLU A 35 -3.72 -22.39 17.89
N LEU A 36 -2.48 -22.20 17.46
CA LEU A 36 -1.36 -23.12 17.74
C LEU A 36 -0.63 -22.80 19.05
N ASP A 37 -1.24 -22.05 19.94
CA ASP A 37 -0.74 -21.64 21.24
C ASP A 37 0.44 -20.66 21.22
N PHE A 38 0.59 -19.90 20.15
CA PHE A 38 1.54 -18.80 20.07
C PHE A 38 0.95 -17.49 20.58
N THR A 39 1.82 -16.66 21.14
CA THR A 39 1.59 -15.21 21.23
C THR A 39 2.21 -14.57 20.01
N VAL A 40 1.43 -13.79 19.28
CA VAL A 40 1.86 -13.17 18.02
C VAL A 40 2.21 -11.70 18.27
N PHE A 41 3.38 -11.29 17.80
CA PHE A 41 3.81 -9.89 17.79
C PHE A 41 3.94 -9.40 16.35
N LEU A 42 3.06 -8.47 15.97
CA LEU A 42 3.07 -7.85 14.67
C LEU A 42 4.05 -6.67 14.66
N ALA A 43 5.05 -6.74 13.81
CA ALA A 43 6.07 -5.71 13.68
C ALA A 43 5.90 -4.98 12.36
N ILE A 44 5.72 -3.67 12.41
CA ILE A 44 5.56 -2.85 11.22
C ILE A 44 6.93 -2.59 10.61
N ASP A 45 7.13 -3.10 9.39
CA ASP A 45 8.40 -3.01 8.68
C ASP A 45 8.61 -1.61 8.09
N GLU A 46 9.73 -0.99 8.45
CA GLU A 46 10.18 0.31 7.98
C GLU A 46 11.34 0.21 6.97
N PHE A 47 11.79 -1.01 6.67
CA PHE A 47 13.02 -1.23 5.91
C PHE A 47 12.80 -1.41 4.40
N SER A 48 11.61 -1.16 3.92
CA SER A 48 11.26 -1.31 2.51
C SER A 48 11.41 0.03 1.78
N TRP A 49 12.60 0.30 1.26
CA TRP A 49 12.99 1.55 0.63
C TRP A 49 12.23 1.90 -0.66
N SER A 50 11.69 0.91 -1.34
CA SER A 50 11.05 1.07 -2.64
C SER A 50 9.54 1.30 -2.57
N LYS A 51 8.94 1.24 -1.38
CA LYS A 51 7.49 1.37 -1.21
C LYS A 51 7.13 2.71 -0.58
N LYS A 52 6.25 3.44 -1.24
CA LYS A 52 5.59 4.58 -0.63
C LYS A 52 4.44 4.06 0.22
N THR A 53 4.60 4.17 1.52
CA THR A 53 3.64 3.69 2.50
C THR A 53 3.01 4.83 3.27
N GLN A 54 1.85 4.58 3.86
CA GLN A 54 1.33 5.48 4.88
C GLN A 54 2.33 5.61 6.03
N PRO A 55 2.32 6.74 6.77
CA PRO A 55 3.21 6.93 7.91
C PRO A 55 3.12 5.78 8.91
N HIS A 56 4.23 5.49 9.57
CA HIS A 56 4.34 4.40 10.54
C HIS A 56 3.25 4.44 11.61
N LEU A 57 3.01 5.59 12.21
CA LEU A 57 1.99 5.74 13.25
C LEU A 57 0.57 5.44 12.75
N VAL A 58 0.29 5.78 11.51
CA VAL A 58 -1.01 5.51 10.89
C VAL A 58 -1.19 4.01 10.65
N ARG A 59 -0.19 3.35 10.09
CA ARG A 59 -0.20 1.90 9.88
C ARG A 59 -0.33 1.16 11.21
N ARG A 60 0.43 1.58 12.21
CA ARG A 60 0.37 1.04 13.57
C ARG A 60 -1.03 1.16 14.17
N GLN A 61 -1.67 2.30 14.01
CA GLN A 61 -3.02 2.51 14.52
C GLN A 61 -4.05 1.60 13.83
N THR A 62 -3.99 1.44 12.52
CA THR A 62 -4.90 0.55 11.78
C THR A 62 -4.72 -0.91 12.16
N VAL A 63 -3.49 -1.36 12.35
CA VAL A 63 -3.21 -2.71 12.89
C VAL A 63 -3.81 -2.88 14.27
N ASN A 64 -3.58 -1.91 15.17
CA ASN A 64 -4.08 -1.97 16.53
C ASN A 64 -5.62 -2.05 16.60
N MET A 65 -6.29 -1.31 15.73
CA MET A 65 -7.76 -1.37 15.61
C MET A 65 -8.23 -2.76 15.18
N SER A 66 -7.53 -3.38 14.24
CA SER A 66 -7.92 -4.69 13.71
C SER A 66 -7.73 -5.83 14.71
N ILE A 67 -6.72 -5.76 15.55
CA ILE A 67 -6.37 -6.83 16.50
C ILE A 67 -6.91 -6.58 17.93
N ALA A 68 -7.69 -5.54 18.14
CA ALA A 68 -8.17 -5.16 19.47
C ALA A 68 -9.03 -6.26 20.14
N ASP A 69 -9.64 -7.13 19.36
CA ASP A 69 -10.46 -8.26 19.81
C ASP A 69 -9.67 -9.57 20.00
N GLU A 70 -8.35 -9.56 19.75
CA GLU A 70 -7.51 -10.73 19.83
C GLU A 70 -6.61 -10.70 21.10
N PHE A 71 -6.73 -11.70 21.98
CA PHE A 71 -6.03 -11.72 23.26
C PHE A 71 -4.52 -11.92 23.18
N TYR A 72 -4.07 -12.71 22.21
CA TYR A 72 -2.68 -13.12 22.07
C TYR A 72 -2.02 -12.59 20.81
N VAL A 73 -2.58 -11.52 20.25
CA VAL A 73 -2.00 -10.80 19.14
C VAL A 73 -1.71 -9.37 19.59
N HIS A 74 -0.45 -8.98 19.52
CA HIS A 74 0.03 -7.69 20.02
C HIS A 74 0.85 -6.98 18.95
N LEU A 75 0.98 -5.67 19.10
CA LEU A 75 1.96 -4.90 18.35
C LEU A 75 3.34 -5.07 18.99
N PHE A 76 4.34 -5.30 18.16
CA PHE A 76 5.74 -5.23 18.56
C PHE A 76 6.11 -3.77 18.85
N PRO A 77 6.97 -3.48 19.86
CA PRO A 77 7.37 -2.11 20.17
C PRO A 77 8.01 -1.40 18.99
N ASP A 78 7.62 -0.15 18.77
CA ASP A 78 8.12 0.67 17.66
C ASP A 78 9.48 1.33 17.94
N ASN A 79 9.92 1.36 19.20
CA ASN A 79 11.21 1.91 19.60
C ASN A 79 12.39 0.94 19.44
N THR A 80 12.14 -0.29 19.09
CA THR A 80 13.16 -1.33 18.89
C THR A 80 12.93 -2.06 17.56
N PRO A 81 13.07 -1.38 16.40
CA PRO A 81 12.82 -2.00 15.12
C PRO A 81 13.76 -3.17 14.86
N VAL A 82 13.23 -4.24 14.29
CA VAL A 82 13.97 -5.45 13.94
C VAL A 82 13.91 -5.68 12.44
N ASN A 83 15.05 -5.58 11.79
CA ASN A 83 15.23 -6.02 10.41
C ASN A 83 15.71 -7.47 10.40
N ILE A 84 14.90 -8.39 9.89
CA ILE A 84 15.23 -9.82 9.83
C ILE A 84 16.44 -10.14 8.93
N ALA A 85 16.84 -9.20 8.07
CA ALA A 85 18.06 -9.31 7.29
C ALA A 85 19.33 -8.96 8.07
N ASN A 86 19.20 -8.39 9.26
CA ASN A 86 20.31 -7.94 10.09
C ASN A 86 20.54 -8.89 11.27
N PRO A 87 21.65 -9.65 11.32
CA PRO A 87 21.95 -10.57 12.40
C PRO A 87 22.01 -9.92 13.80
N ALA A 88 22.45 -8.66 13.90
CA ALA A 88 22.46 -7.93 15.16
C ALA A 88 21.05 -7.70 15.71
N ASP A 89 20.10 -7.35 14.84
CA ASP A 89 18.69 -7.17 15.21
C ASP A 89 18.06 -8.51 15.62
N LEU A 90 18.37 -9.58 14.91
CA LEU A 90 17.89 -10.92 15.24
C LEU A 90 18.44 -11.41 16.59
N ARG A 91 19.69 -11.09 16.89
CA ARG A 91 20.28 -11.38 18.22
C ARG A 91 19.52 -10.63 19.31
N ARG A 92 19.23 -9.37 19.10
CA ARG A 92 18.42 -8.56 20.03
C ARG A 92 17.03 -9.14 20.21
N LEU A 93 16.41 -9.63 19.15
CA LEU A 93 15.09 -10.27 19.21
C LEU A 93 15.13 -11.52 20.12
N LYS A 94 16.18 -12.34 20.01
CA LYS A 94 16.39 -13.50 20.92
C LYS A 94 16.56 -13.07 22.37
N GLU A 95 17.22 -11.96 22.63
CA GLU A 95 17.38 -11.40 23.97
C GLU A 95 16.06 -10.88 24.56
N MET A 96 15.22 -10.29 23.71
CA MET A 96 13.89 -9.81 24.11
C MET A 96 12.93 -10.96 24.43
N PHE A 97 13.05 -12.08 23.73
CA PHE A 97 12.24 -13.28 23.90
C PHE A 97 13.16 -14.50 24.15
N PRO A 98 13.64 -14.68 25.38
CA PRO A 98 14.58 -15.76 25.69
C PRO A 98 13.88 -17.13 25.79
N THR A 99 13.35 -17.60 24.70
CA THR A 99 12.70 -18.89 24.55
C THR A 99 13.21 -19.60 23.31
N GLU A 100 13.31 -20.93 23.39
CA GLU A 100 13.61 -21.77 22.21
C GLU A 100 12.47 -21.85 21.22
N GLU A 101 11.27 -21.47 21.63
CA GLU A 101 10.05 -21.45 20.80
C GLU A 101 9.76 -20.06 20.25
N LEU A 102 10.79 -19.38 19.75
CA LEU A 102 10.68 -18.13 18.99
C LEU A 102 10.69 -18.44 17.50
N TYR A 103 9.62 -18.05 16.82
CA TYR A 103 9.41 -18.29 15.38
C TYR A 103 9.28 -16.97 14.63
N ILE A 104 9.86 -16.94 13.45
CA ILE A 104 9.67 -15.83 12.50
C ILE A 104 8.55 -16.22 11.52
N VAL A 105 7.58 -15.35 11.36
CA VAL A 105 6.47 -15.54 10.43
C VAL A 105 6.78 -14.86 9.12
N VAL A 106 6.81 -15.62 8.04
CA VAL A 106 7.07 -15.12 6.68
C VAL A 106 6.18 -15.81 5.66
N GLY A 107 5.90 -15.11 4.56
CA GLY A 107 5.30 -15.76 3.39
C GLY A 107 6.34 -16.60 2.63
N SER A 108 5.91 -17.63 1.95
CA SER A 108 6.78 -18.47 1.12
C SER A 108 7.52 -17.68 0.04
N ASP A 109 6.90 -16.64 -0.50
CA ASP A 109 7.49 -15.74 -1.49
C ASP A 109 8.71 -14.97 -0.92
N VAL A 110 8.69 -14.61 0.34
CA VAL A 110 9.82 -13.92 1.01
C VAL A 110 11.04 -14.83 1.08
N ILE A 111 10.87 -16.08 1.44
CA ILE A 111 11.97 -17.06 1.48
C ILE A 111 12.56 -17.26 0.09
N HIS A 112 11.72 -17.27 -0.93
CA HIS A 112 12.13 -17.44 -2.33
C HIS A 112 12.88 -16.23 -2.89
N ASN A 113 12.46 -15.02 -2.56
CA ASN A 113 12.86 -13.81 -3.27
C ASN A 113 13.77 -12.88 -2.46
N ALA A 114 13.71 -12.92 -1.13
CA ALA A 114 14.49 -12.02 -0.30
C ALA A 114 15.98 -12.38 -0.30
N SER A 115 16.81 -11.37 -0.47
CA SER A 115 18.27 -11.53 -0.51
C SER A 115 18.86 -12.13 0.77
N SER A 116 18.24 -11.87 1.92
CA SER A 116 18.68 -12.42 3.20
C SER A 116 18.66 -13.95 3.26
N TYR A 117 17.67 -14.57 2.58
CA TYR A 117 17.58 -16.04 2.50
C TYR A 117 18.50 -16.64 1.43
N LYS A 118 18.98 -15.84 0.49
CA LYS A 118 19.90 -16.27 -0.56
C LYS A 118 21.36 -16.24 -0.13
N LYS A 119 21.66 -15.55 0.97
CA LYS A 119 23.00 -15.54 1.55
C LYS A 119 23.31 -16.89 2.20
N ASP A 120 24.60 -17.22 2.28
CA ASP A 120 25.01 -18.41 3.01
C ASP A 120 24.61 -18.33 4.50
N PRO A 121 24.14 -19.43 5.08
CA PRO A 121 23.79 -19.48 6.49
C PRO A 121 24.99 -19.14 7.38
N GLU A 122 24.79 -18.20 8.29
CA GLU A 122 25.77 -17.79 9.29
C GLU A 122 25.16 -17.92 10.69
N GLU A 123 26.03 -17.86 11.72
CA GLU A 123 25.55 -17.80 13.10
C GLU A 123 24.66 -16.56 13.30
N ASN A 124 23.49 -16.73 13.90
CA ASN A 124 22.46 -15.71 14.11
C ASN A 124 21.86 -15.11 12.81
N SER A 125 22.10 -15.71 11.65
CA SER A 125 21.34 -15.34 10.45
C SER A 125 19.91 -15.85 10.53
N ILE A 126 19.05 -15.33 9.64
CA ILE A 126 17.64 -15.73 9.59
C ILE A 126 17.45 -17.24 9.43
N HIS A 127 18.38 -17.93 8.81
CA HIS A 127 18.34 -19.38 8.59
C HIS A 127 18.35 -20.19 9.91
N SER A 128 18.91 -19.64 10.98
CA SER A 128 18.99 -20.32 12.29
C SER A 128 17.71 -20.25 13.11
N PHE A 129 16.75 -19.45 12.69
CA PHE A 129 15.49 -19.27 13.40
C PHE A 129 14.46 -20.34 13.04
N ASN A 130 13.56 -20.61 13.98
CA ASN A 130 12.35 -21.34 13.67
C ASN A 130 11.44 -20.43 12.81
N HIS A 131 10.70 -21.04 11.88
CA HIS A 131 9.85 -20.34 10.96
C HIS A 131 8.42 -20.85 10.98
N ILE A 132 7.48 -19.94 10.84
CA ILE A 132 6.13 -20.22 10.41
C ILE A 132 6.00 -19.64 9.00
N VAL A 133 5.79 -20.50 8.02
CA VAL A 133 5.71 -20.12 6.61
C VAL A 133 4.27 -20.26 6.15
N PHE A 134 3.67 -19.17 5.73
CA PHE A 134 2.33 -19.21 5.17
C PHE A 134 2.39 -19.21 3.64
N ARG A 135 1.49 -20.00 3.05
CA ARG A 135 1.37 -20.17 1.61
C ARG A 135 -0.05 -19.84 1.17
N ARG A 136 -0.14 -19.18 0.03
CA ARG A 136 -1.41 -19.02 -0.66
C ARG A 136 -1.76 -20.29 -1.42
N PRO A 137 -3.06 -20.66 -1.55
CA PRO A 137 -3.45 -21.80 -2.37
C PRO A 137 -2.91 -21.65 -3.81
N GLY A 138 -2.39 -22.74 -4.37
CA GLY A 138 -1.87 -22.75 -5.73
C GLY A 138 -0.45 -22.23 -5.94
N GLU A 139 0.21 -21.74 -4.90
CA GLU A 139 1.64 -21.42 -4.97
C GLU A 139 2.46 -22.72 -5.00
N ALA A 140 3.03 -22.99 -6.17
CA ALA A 140 3.93 -24.11 -6.36
C ALA A 140 5.39 -23.66 -6.08
N HIS A 141 5.72 -23.44 -4.81
CA HIS A 141 7.10 -23.18 -4.43
C HIS A 141 7.79 -24.48 -4.02
N PRO A 142 8.97 -24.78 -4.59
CA PRO A 142 9.72 -25.97 -4.19
C PRO A 142 10.06 -25.89 -2.69
N THR A 143 9.76 -26.96 -1.96
CA THR A 143 10.10 -27.09 -0.53
C THR A 143 11.61 -27.13 -0.29
N GLU A 144 12.41 -27.32 -1.33
CA GLU A 144 13.87 -27.32 -1.32
C GLU A 144 14.47 -26.02 -0.76
N VAL A 145 13.77 -24.90 -0.87
CA VAL A 145 14.19 -23.61 -0.32
C VAL A 145 14.26 -23.63 1.20
N TYR A 146 13.48 -24.50 1.83
CA TYR A 146 13.47 -24.62 3.30
C TYR A 146 14.64 -25.45 3.85
N GLU A 147 15.39 -26.14 3.01
CA GLU A 147 16.54 -26.94 3.43
C GLU A 147 17.66 -26.09 4.05
N GLN A 148 17.76 -24.83 3.67
CA GLN A 148 18.73 -23.91 4.25
C GLN A 148 18.34 -23.42 5.64
N ILE A 149 17.09 -23.59 6.02
CA ILE A 149 16.62 -23.21 7.36
C ILE A 149 16.95 -24.34 8.31
N THR A 150 17.79 -24.04 9.30
CA THR A 150 18.23 -25.03 10.31
C THR A 150 17.29 -25.12 11.49
N GLY A 151 16.43 -24.12 11.69
CA GLY A 151 15.38 -24.16 12.69
C GLY A 151 14.17 -25.00 12.24
N LYS A 152 13.19 -25.12 13.12
CA LYS A 152 11.93 -25.80 12.83
C LYS A 152 11.14 -24.99 11.80
N VAL A 153 10.43 -25.67 10.92
CA VAL A 153 9.54 -25.04 9.93
C VAL A 153 8.13 -25.56 10.11
N VAL A 154 7.22 -24.67 10.40
CA VAL A 154 5.78 -24.92 10.43
C VAL A 154 5.15 -24.28 9.21
N GLN A 155 4.44 -25.07 8.41
CA GLN A 155 3.76 -24.55 7.21
C GLN A 155 2.28 -24.33 7.51
N LEU A 156 1.78 -23.14 7.14
CA LEU A 156 0.37 -22.78 7.21
C LEU A 156 -0.16 -22.58 5.79
N GLU A 157 -1.25 -23.22 5.47
CA GLU A 157 -1.99 -22.96 4.23
C GLU A 157 -3.13 -21.98 4.52
N LEU A 158 -3.21 -20.93 3.71
CA LEU A 158 -4.32 -20.00 3.77
C LEU A 158 -5.56 -20.61 3.10
N PRO A 159 -6.77 -20.38 3.65
CA PRO A 159 -7.98 -20.74 2.98
C PRO A 159 -8.09 -20.09 1.60
N GLN A 160 -8.70 -20.79 0.65
CA GLN A 160 -8.86 -20.31 -0.72
C GLN A 160 -9.64 -18.99 -0.80
N GLU A 161 -10.55 -18.75 0.14
CA GLU A 161 -11.33 -17.52 0.23
C GLU A 161 -10.47 -16.28 0.48
N LEU A 162 -9.26 -16.45 1.02
CA LEU A 162 -8.31 -15.36 1.30
C LEU A 162 -7.26 -15.18 0.20
N GLU A 163 -7.30 -16.00 -0.85
CA GLU A 163 -6.30 -16.02 -1.92
C GLU A 163 -6.12 -14.63 -2.57
N ASP A 164 -7.23 -13.95 -2.81
CA ASP A 164 -7.26 -12.66 -3.50
C ASP A 164 -7.11 -11.46 -2.56
N ILE A 165 -6.92 -11.67 -1.27
CA ILE A 165 -6.81 -10.58 -0.30
C ILE A 165 -5.35 -10.16 -0.16
N SER A 166 -5.03 -8.95 -0.61
CA SER A 166 -3.73 -8.33 -0.45
C SER A 166 -3.85 -6.83 -0.18
N SER A 167 -2.83 -6.26 0.42
CA SER A 167 -2.76 -4.80 0.61
C SER A 167 -2.80 -4.05 -0.71
N THR A 168 -2.10 -4.56 -1.72
CA THR A 168 -2.11 -3.99 -3.09
C THR A 168 -3.52 -3.94 -3.65
N LYS A 169 -4.27 -5.03 -3.55
CA LYS A 169 -5.65 -5.09 -4.05
C LYS A 169 -6.56 -4.10 -3.33
N ILE A 170 -6.41 -3.97 -2.02
CA ILE A 170 -7.18 -2.99 -1.24
C ILE A 170 -6.88 -1.57 -1.72
N ARG A 171 -5.60 -1.20 -1.86
CA ARG A 171 -5.21 0.12 -2.35
C ARG A 171 -5.74 0.40 -3.76
N GLU A 172 -5.65 -0.57 -4.66
CA GLU A 172 -6.21 -0.47 -6.01
C GLU A 172 -7.73 -0.31 -6.02
N ASN A 173 -8.42 -1.08 -5.18
CA ASN A 173 -9.88 -0.98 -5.07
C ASN A 173 -10.32 0.38 -4.53
N ILE A 174 -9.62 0.92 -3.54
CA ILE A 174 -9.92 2.27 -3.01
C ILE A 174 -9.71 3.32 -4.11
N ASP A 175 -8.60 3.24 -4.83
CA ASP A 175 -8.27 4.16 -5.91
C ASP A 175 -9.32 4.10 -7.05
N ASN A 176 -9.83 2.93 -7.34
CA ASN A 176 -10.85 2.70 -8.36
C ASN A 176 -12.29 2.77 -7.84
N HIS A 177 -12.50 3.22 -6.62
CA HIS A 177 -13.82 3.30 -5.95
C HIS A 177 -14.58 1.97 -5.93
N ARG A 178 -13.85 0.87 -5.74
CA ARG A 178 -14.41 -0.47 -5.58
C ARG A 178 -14.53 -0.84 -4.11
N ASP A 179 -15.47 -1.73 -3.82
CA ASP A 179 -15.71 -2.23 -2.47
C ASP A 179 -14.51 -3.00 -1.89
N ILE A 180 -14.22 -2.75 -0.62
CA ILE A 180 -13.18 -3.46 0.15
C ILE A 180 -13.72 -4.16 1.40
N SER A 181 -15.04 -4.18 1.59
CA SER A 181 -15.66 -4.66 2.83
C SER A 181 -15.37 -6.13 3.14
N SER A 182 -15.11 -6.94 2.13
CA SER A 182 -14.72 -8.35 2.29
C SER A 182 -13.21 -8.56 2.48
N LEU A 183 -12.41 -7.50 2.42
CA LEU A 183 -10.95 -7.57 2.40
C LEU A 183 -10.31 -7.05 3.68
N ILE A 184 -11.04 -6.30 4.48
CA ILE A 184 -10.52 -5.59 5.65
C ILE A 184 -11.57 -5.54 6.77
N ASP A 185 -11.13 -5.37 8.00
CA ASP A 185 -12.04 -5.17 9.12
C ASP A 185 -12.91 -3.92 8.94
N PRO A 186 -14.20 -3.99 9.29
CA PRO A 186 -15.10 -2.84 9.16
C PRO A 186 -14.63 -1.60 9.90
N VAL A 187 -14.04 -1.74 11.07
CA VAL A 187 -13.54 -0.61 11.85
C VAL A 187 -12.36 0.08 11.16
N VAL A 188 -11.49 -0.69 10.51
CA VAL A 188 -10.36 -0.16 9.74
C VAL A 188 -10.84 0.47 8.45
N GLN A 189 -11.82 -0.14 7.77
CA GLN A 189 -12.43 0.44 6.58
C GLN A 189 -13.02 1.83 6.85
N GLU A 190 -13.78 1.98 7.92
CA GLU A 190 -14.35 3.25 8.31
C GLU A 190 -13.27 4.31 8.56
N TYR A 191 -12.20 3.94 9.27
CA TYR A 191 -11.07 4.82 9.52
C TYR A 191 -10.38 5.25 8.23
N ILE A 192 -10.12 4.31 7.31
CA ILE A 192 -9.49 4.57 6.02
C ILE A 192 -10.32 5.56 5.19
N TYR A 193 -11.64 5.35 5.11
CA TYR A 193 -12.52 6.24 4.35
C TYR A 193 -12.66 7.61 5.00
N HIS A 194 -12.77 7.66 6.32
CA HIS A 194 -12.86 8.92 7.05
C HIS A 194 -11.61 9.79 6.87
N LYS A 195 -10.43 9.16 6.82
CA LYS A 195 -9.14 9.85 6.64
C LYS A 195 -8.77 10.07 5.16
N GLY A 196 -9.54 9.53 4.22
CA GLY A 196 -9.23 9.61 2.80
C GLY A 196 -7.92 8.92 2.43
N MET A 197 -7.54 7.85 3.13
CA MET A 197 -6.31 7.12 2.88
C MET A 197 -6.40 6.32 1.58
N TYR A 198 -5.27 6.16 0.91
CA TYR A 198 -5.11 5.37 -0.32
C TYR A 198 -5.95 5.86 -1.51
N LEU A 199 -6.73 6.89 -1.34
CA LEU A 199 -7.16 7.63 -2.50
C LEU A 199 -5.89 8.11 -3.18
N ARG A 200 -5.78 7.82 -4.47
CA ARG A 200 -4.70 8.36 -5.26
C ARG A 200 -4.68 9.88 -5.10
N GLU A 201 -4.04 10.35 -4.05
CA GLU A 201 -3.36 11.60 -4.21
C GLU A 201 -2.35 11.30 -5.30
N PRO A 202 -2.49 11.91 -6.47
CA PRO A 202 -1.45 11.74 -7.45
C PRO A 202 -0.16 12.06 -6.70
N GLU A 203 0.81 11.18 -6.78
CA GLU A 203 2.17 11.37 -6.22
C GLU A 203 2.73 12.72 -6.66
N PHE A 204 2.13 13.26 -7.60
CA PHE A 204 2.24 14.57 -8.15
C PHE A 204 0.81 15.10 -8.26
N LYS A 205 0.31 15.85 -7.27
CA LYS A 205 -0.79 16.76 -7.56
C LYS A 205 -0.31 17.54 -8.78
N PRO A 206 -0.90 17.34 -9.95
CA PRO A 206 -0.55 18.17 -11.07
C PRO A 206 -0.84 19.58 -10.60
N ILE A 207 0.19 20.38 -10.41
CA ILE A 207 -0.01 21.79 -10.19
C ILE A 207 -0.51 22.28 -11.55
N LEU A 208 -1.81 22.37 -11.66
CA LEU A 208 -2.44 22.88 -12.87
C LEU A 208 -2.22 24.37 -12.89
N ARG A 209 -1.47 24.86 -13.86
CA ARG A 209 -1.45 26.27 -14.18
C ARG A 209 -2.59 26.58 -15.14
N ALA A 210 -3.37 27.57 -14.78
CA ALA A 210 -4.42 28.11 -15.61
C ALA A 210 -3.93 29.35 -16.31
N LYS A 211 -4.13 29.42 -17.63
CA LYS A 211 -3.89 30.63 -18.43
C LYS A 211 -5.21 31.05 -19.07
N ALA A 212 -5.70 32.23 -18.71
CA ALA A 212 -6.89 32.82 -19.31
C ALA A 212 -6.49 33.69 -20.50
N ILE A 213 -7.09 33.42 -21.66
CA ILE A 213 -6.85 34.15 -22.90
C ILE A 213 -8.15 34.35 -23.70
N ALA A 214 -8.23 35.45 -24.43
CA ALA A 214 -9.20 35.55 -25.52
C ALA A 214 -8.65 34.78 -26.73
N PHE A 215 -9.49 34.07 -27.47
CA PHE A 215 -9.02 33.23 -28.59
C PHE A 215 -8.25 34.05 -29.65
N GLU A 216 -8.67 35.28 -29.94
CA GLU A 216 -7.99 36.18 -30.89
C GLU A 216 -6.53 36.48 -30.49
N ASN A 217 -6.23 36.44 -29.19
CA ASN A 217 -4.89 36.68 -28.63
C ASN A 217 -4.10 35.39 -28.38
N ALA A 218 -4.64 34.25 -28.73
CA ALA A 218 -3.96 32.97 -28.56
C ALA A 218 -2.73 32.88 -29.46
N SER A 219 -1.60 32.51 -28.85
CA SER A 219 -0.38 32.23 -29.61
C SER A 219 -0.54 30.96 -30.47
N GLY A 220 0.33 30.75 -31.45
CA GLY A 220 0.38 29.50 -32.22
C GLY A 220 0.48 28.27 -31.33
N ARG A 221 1.24 28.38 -30.22
CA ARG A 221 1.37 27.32 -29.21
C ARG A 221 0.04 27.06 -28.49
N ASP A 222 -0.65 28.10 -28.07
CA ASP A 222 -1.94 27.98 -27.39
C ASP A 222 -3.01 27.36 -28.30
N ARG A 223 -3.02 27.72 -29.58
CA ARG A 223 -3.90 27.14 -30.58
C ARG A 223 -3.59 25.67 -30.85
N GLY A 224 -2.30 25.32 -30.90
CA GLY A 224 -1.87 23.92 -31.02
C GLY A 224 -2.31 23.08 -29.82
N ILE A 225 -2.25 23.62 -28.60
CA ILE A 225 -2.76 22.98 -27.38
C ILE A 225 -4.26 22.74 -27.47
N LEU A 226 -5.03 23.74 -27.92
CA LEU A 226 -6.47 23.61 -28.06
C LEU A 226 -6.82 22.53 -29.08
N ASP A 227 -6.11 22.47 -30.21
CA ASP A 227 -6.30 21.44 -31.23
C ASP A 227 -5.99 20.05 -30.71
N GLU A 228 -4.88 19.89 -29.97
CA GLU A 228 -4.50 18.62 -29.33
C GLU A 228 -5.56 18.16 -28.32
N LEU A 229 -6.04 19.03 -27.45
CA LEU A 229 -7.10 18.73 -26.49
C LEU A 229 -8.42 18.40 -27.20
N GLY A 230 -8.76 19.10 -28.25
CA GLY A 230 -9.93 18.80 -29.07
C GLY A 230 -9.87 17.40 -29.68
N ASN A 231 -8.70 16.99 -30.14
CA ASN A 231 -8.49 15.67 -30.73
C ASN A 231 -8.42 14.54 -29.67
N THR A 232 -8.06 14.82 -28.43
CA THR A 232 -7.92 13.81 -27.37
C THR A 232 -9.13 13.76 -26.45
N VAL A 233 -9.55 14.90 -25.91
CA VAL A 233 -10.64 14.98 -24.91
C VAL A 233 -12.02 14.87 -25.59
N LEU A 234 -12.18 15.48 -26.78
CA LEU A 234 -13.40 15.44 -27.56
C LEU A 234 -13.43 14.30 -28.59
N TYR A 235 -12.41 13.41 -28.55
CA TYR A 235 -12.36 12.30 -29.50
C TYR A 235 -13.63 11.44 -29.42
N GLY A 236 -14.25 11.25 -30.59
CA GLY A 236 -15.51 10.51 -30.66
C GLY A 236 -16.76 11.27 -30.19
N HIS A 237 -16.62 12.50 -29.69
CA HIS A 237 -17.77 13.32 -29.34
C HIS A 237 -18.43 13.84 -30.60
N PRO A 238 -19.78 13.64 -30.80
CA PRO A 238 -20.45 13.98 -32.04
C PRO A 238 -20.38 15.47 -32.39
N ASP A 239 -20.23 16.34 -31.38
CA ASP A 239 -20.22 17.79 -31.54
C ASP A 239 -18.81 18.41 -31.47
N ALA A 240 -17.75 17.61 -31.50
CA ALA A 240 -16.37 18.09 -31.32
C ALA A 240 -16.02 19.24 -32.29
N GLN A 241 -16.30 19.08 -33.58
CA GLN A 241 -16.00 20.09 -34.58
C GLN A 241 -16.83 21.36 -34.40
N SER A 242 -18.11 21.25 -34.09
CA SER A 242 -18.94 22.42 -33.84
C SER A 242 -18.53 23.17 -32.57
N ILE A 243 -18.08 22.49 -31.51
CA ILE A 243 -17.56 23.13 -30.32
C ILE A 243 -16.29 23.93 -30.62
N LEU A 244 -15.33 23.35 -31.33
CA LEU A 244 -14.07 24.02 -31.69
C LEU A 244 -14.32 25.19 -32.65
N THR A 245 -15.17 25.01 -33.64
CA THR A 245 -15.55 26.07 -34.60
C THR A 245 -16.23 27.24 -33.87
N ARG A 246 -17.12 26.95 -32.95
CA ARG A 246 -17.80 27.98 -32.17
C ARG A 246 -16.82 28.81 -31.34
N ILE A 247 -15.85 28.19 -30.69
CA ILE A 247 -14.81 28.88 -29.91
C ILE A 247 -14.04 29.85 -30.80
N GLN A 248 -13.71 29.44 -32.02
CA GLN A 248 -12.97 30.26 -32.98
C GLN A 248 -13.81 31.42 -33.53
N VAL A 249 -15.02 31.13 -33.96
CA VAL A 249 -15.89 32.11 -34.60
C VAL A 249 -16.41 33.16 -33.62
N GLU A 250 -16.76 32.74 -32.44
CA GLU A 250 -17.32 33.62 -31.41
C GLU A 250 -16.26 34.24 -30.50
N ASN A 251 -14.99 33.95 -30.75
CA ASN A 251 -13.86 34.46 -30.01
C ASN A 251 -14.02 34.29 -28.47
N ASP A 252 -14.40 33.10 -28.07
CA ASP A 252 -14.61 32.78 -26.68
C ASP A 252 -13.32 32.99 -25.87
N ARG A 253 -13.49 33.35 -24.62
CA ARG A 253 -12.39 33.31 -23.66
C ARG A 253 -12.07 31.87 -23.26
N LEU A 254 -10.79 31.57 -23.14
CA LEU A 254 -10.28 30.25 -22.84
C LEU A 254 -9.51 30.28 -21.54
N LEU A 255 -9.77 29.27 -20.73
CA LEU A 255 -8.90 28.90 -19.60
C LEU A 255 -8.17 27.62 -19.99
N LEU A 256 -6.89 27.71 -20.31
CA LEU A 256 -6.05 26.58 -20.64
C LEU A 256 -5.38 26.07 -19.37
N LEU A 257 -5.53 24.77 -19.10
CA LEU A 257 -4.95 24.09 -17.96
C LEU A 257 -3.76 23.26 -18.42
N ARG A 258 -2.62 23.40 -17.74
CA ARG A 258 -1.40 22.65 -18.00
C ARG A 258 -0.92 21.94 -16.73
N ASN A 259 -0.45 20.72 -16.90
CA ASN A 259 0.22 19.98 -15.83
C ASN A 259 1.70 20.39 -15.78
N THR A 260 2.10 21.08 -14.71
CA THR A 260 3.47 21.59 -14.57
C THR A 260 4.50 20.54 -14.17
N VAL A 261 4.05 19.37 -13.72
CA VAL A 261 4.95 18.30 -13.26
C VAL A 261 5.43 17.43 -14.42
N GLU A 262 4.57 17.23 -15.45
CA GLU A 262 4.89 16.41 -16.62
C GLU A 262 5.26 17.26 -17.84
N GLY A 263 6.16 18.21 -17.70
CA GLY A 263 6.64 19.00 -18.83
C GLY A 263 5.61 19.94 -19.43
N GLU A 264 4.71 20.49 -18.62
CA GLU A 264 3.64 21.40 -19.05
C GLU A 264 2.67 20.81 -20.08
N ARG A 265 2.38 19.51 -19.97
CA ARG A 265 1.40 18.88 -20.86
C ARG A 265 0.02 19.50 -20.71
N PRO A 266 -0.70 19.67 -21.83
CA PRO A 266 -2.10 20.12 -21.78
C PRO A 266 -2.94 19.16 -20.94
N ALA A 267 -3.68 19.70 -19.97
CA ALA A 267 -4.54 18.93 -19.09
C ALA A 267 -6.04 19.13 -19.35
N GLY A 268 -6.41 20.27 -19.89
CA GLY A 268 -7.80 20.58 -20.19
C GLY A 268 -8.00 22.03 -20.58
N PHE A 269 -9.23 22.36 -20.91
CA PHE A 269 -9.64 23.74 -21.19
C PHE A 269 -11.08 23.99 -20.77
N VAL A 270 -11.38 25.26 -20.53
CA VAL A 270 -12.74 25.76 -20.34
C VAL A 270 -12.95 26.94 -21.30
N SER A 271 -14.00 26.92 -22.07
CA SER A 271 -14.44 28.10 -22.85
C SER A 271 -15.58 28.78 -22.11
N TYR A 272 -15.54 30.10 -22.08
CA TYR A 272 -16.56 30.89 -21.42
C TYR A 272 -16.76 32.25 -22.09
N ARG A 273 -17.88 32.86 -21.79
CA ARG A 273 -18.22 34.22 -22.22
C ARG A 273 -18.64 35.06 -21.05
N GLU A 274 -18.33 36.35 -21.13
CA GLU A 274 -18.89 37.33 -20.22
C GLU A 274 -20.29 37.73 -20.74
N ILE A 275 -21.29 37.61 -19.88
CA ILE A 275 -22.66 38.01 -20.16
C ILE A 275 -22.98 39.27 -19.37
N GLY A 276 -22.89 40.43 -20.01
CA GLY A 276 -23.16 41.73 -19.39
C GLY A 276 -22.07 42.15 -18.38
N ASN A 277 -22.35 43.20 -17.56
CA ASN A 277 -21.42 43.73 -16.58
C ASN A 277 -21.54 43.07 -15.20
N GLU A 278 -22.36 42.05 -15.01
CA GLU A 278 -22.78 41.67 -13.69
C GLU A 278 -22.21 40.33 -13.19
N ASP A 279 -21.94 39.33 -14.05
CA ASP A 279 -21.49 38.03 -13.53
C ASP A 279 -20.64 37.24 -14.50
N LEU A 280 -19.56 36.68 -13.97
CA LEU A 280 -18.75 35.64 -14.55
C LEU A 280 -19.34 34.27 -14.15
N PHE A 281 -19.64 33.48 -15.13
CA PHE A 281 -19.97 32.09 -14.93
C PHE A 281 -18.83 31.15 -15.30
#